data_e5aa1ea893e4de4eb968766db3134eae
#
_entry.id   e5aa1ea893e4de4eb968766db3134eae
#
_cell.length_a   1.000
_cell.length_b   1.000
_cell.length_c   1.000
_cell.angle_alpha   90.00
_cell.angle_beta   90.00
_cell.angle_gamma   90.00
#
_symmetry.space_group_name_H-M   'P 1'
#
loop_
_entity.id
_entity.type
_entity.pdbx_description
1 polymer ?
#
loop_
_entity_poly.entity_id
_entity_poly.type
_entity_poly.pdbx_seq_one_letter_code
_entity_poly.pdbx_strand_id
1 'polypeptide(L)' 'MTVWLNGEAADTRGAQTVAELAERYGLHPNSILVEHNGLALHQREWSARQLSESDRVEFIRVVAGG' A
#
# COMPACT_ATOMS: atom_id res chain seq x y z
N MET A 1 -7.14 12.20 2.56
CA MET A 1 -5.72 12.11 2.93
C MET A 1 -4.91 11.78 1.69
N THR A 2 -3.80 12.46 1.51
CA THR A 2 -2.93 12.26 0.35
C THR A 2 -1.67 11.52 0.78
N VAL A 3 -1.28 10.54 -0.02
CA VAL A 3 -0.03 9.79 0.16
C VAL A 3 0.73 9.81 -1.16
N TRP A 4 1.98 9.39 -1.09
CA TRP A 4 2.79 9.18 -2.30
C TRP A 4 2.71 7.70 -2.65
N LEU A 5 1.94 7.39 -3.68
CA LEU A 5 1.72 6.01 -4.10
C LEU A 5 2.58 5.76 -5.33
N ASN A 6 3.59 4.91 -5.17
CA ASN A 6 4.58 4.64 -6.22
C ASN A 6 5.16 5.95 -6.79
N GLY A 7 5.45 6.91 -5.91
CA GLY A 7 6.07 8.16 -6.31
C GLY A 7 5.13 9.24 -6.80
N GLU A 8 3.83 8.97 -6.84
CA GLU A 8 2.85 9.95 -7.30
C GLU A 8 1.87 10.28 -6.19
N ALA A 9 1.48 11.54 -6.11
CA ALA A 9 0.48 11.96 -5.14
C ALA A 9 -0.85 11.29 -5.45
N ALA A 10 -1.45 10.66 -4.45
CA ALA A 10 -2.70 9.94 -4.63
C ALA A 10 -3.58 10.11 -3.41
N ASP A 11 -4.89 10.21 -3.63
CA ASP A 11 -5.84 10.25 -2.54
C ASP A 11 -6.06 8.85 -1.99
N THR A 12 -6.14 8.73 -0.67
CA THR A 12 -6.34 7.43 -0.03
C THR A 12 -7.76 6.90 -0.18
N ARG A 13 -8.70 7.72 -0.68
CA ARG A 13 -10.11 7.32 -0.88
C ARG A 13 -10.74 6.80 0.40
N GLY A 14 -10.41 7.42 1.53
CA GLY A 14 -10.95 7.04 2.82
C GLY A 14 -10.24 5.89 3.50
N ALA A 15 -9.24 5.32 2.88
CA ALA A 15 -8.47 4.26 3.52
C ALA A 15 -7.66 4.81 4.69
N GLN A 16 -7.64 4.08 5.78
CA GLN A 16 -6.90 4.45 6.97
C GLN A 16 -5.71 3.50 7.23
N THR A 17 -5.71 2.36 6.56
CA THR A 17 -4.64 1.37 6.70
C THR A 17 -4.10 0.98 5.33
N VAL A 18 -2.93 0.35 5.34
CA VAL A 18 -2.34 -0.17 4.09
C VAL A 18 -3.27 -1.18 3.43
N ALA A 19 -3.91 -2.05 4.23
CA ALA A 19 -4.85 -3.03 3.69
C ALA A 19 -6.02 -2.35 2.98
N GLU A 20 -6.57 -1.32 3.59
CA GLU A 20 -7.68 -0.59 2.98
C GLU A 20 -7.25 0.14 1.72
N LEU A 21 -6.04 0.69 1.73
CA LEU A 21 -5.52 1.39 0.55
C LEU A 21 -5.41 0.42 -0.64
N ALA A 22 -4.85 -0.76 -0.41
CA ALA A 22 -4.76 -1.77 -1.46
C ALA A 22 -6.14 -2.13 -1.98
N GLU A 23 -7.11 -2.27 -1.09
CA GLU A 23 -8.48 -2.58 -1.47
C GLU A 23 -9.11 -1.48 -2.31
N ARG A 24 -8.94 -0.22 -1.91
CA ARG A 24 -9.48 0.92 -2.64
C ARG A 24 -8.97 1.01 -4.06
N TYR A 25 -7.74 0.54 -4.28
CA TYR A 25 -7.11 0.58 -5.60
C TYR A 25 -7.23 -0.76 -6.33
N GLY A 26 -8.04 -1.68 -5.81
CA GLY A 26 -8.33 -2.94 -6.49
C GLY A 26 -7.15 -3.88 -6.60
N LEU A 27 -6.20 -3.79 -5.67
CA LEU A 27 -5.01 -4.61 -5.72
C LEU A 27 -5.20 -5.89 -4.92
N HIS A 28 -4.84 -7.01 -5.53
CA HIS A 28 -5.00 -8.30 -4.89
C HIS A 28 -3.82 -8.55 -3.93
N PRO A 29 -4.08 -8.81 -2.65
CA PRO A 29 -2.99 -8.94 -1.67
C PRO A 29 -1.92 -9.96 -2.03
N ASN A 30 -2.31 -11.05 -2.68
CA ASN A 30 -1.35 -12.11 -3.00
C ASN A 30 -0.48 -11.79 -4.22
N SER A 31 -0.74 -10.69 -4.88
CA SER A 31 -0.01 -10.34 -6.11
C SER A 31 0.90 -9.13 -5.95
N ILE A 32 0.99 -8.59 -4.75
CA ILE A 32 1.82 -7.40 -4.52
C ILE A 32 2.63 -7.51 -3.23
N LEU A 33 3.75 -6.83 -3.23
CA LEU A 33 4.53 -6.55 -2.03
C LEU A 33 4.30 -5.08 -1.70
N VAL A 34 4.39 -4.72 -0.42
CA VAL A 34 4.17 -3.35 0.01
C VAL A 34 5.37 -2.87 0.82
N GLU A 35 5.81 -1.64 0.50
CA GLU A 35 6.72 -0.89 1.36
C GLU A 35 5.98 0.35 1.85
N HIS A 36 6.11 0.63 3.14
CA HIS A 36 5.50 1.80 3.76
C HIS A 36 6.58 2.61 4.44
N ASN A 37 6.83 3.80 3.92
CA ASN A 37 7.91 4.68 4.37
C ASN A 37 9.26 3.96 4.40
N GLY A 38 9.50 3.15 3.37
CA GLY A 38 10.74 2.41 3.24
C GLY A 38 10.80 1.08 3.98
N LEU A 39 9.74 0.72 4.69
CA LEU A 39 9.70 -0.53 5.44
C LEU A 39 8.86 -1.56 4.70
N ALA A 40 9.49 -2.70 4.38
CA ALA A 40 8.75 -3.80 3.76
C ALA A 40 7.80 -4.43 4.77
N LEU A 41 6.57 -4.62 4.37
CA LEU A 41 5.53 -5.16 5.25
C LEU A 41 5.14 -6.57 4.83
N HIS A 42 4.98 -7.45 5.81
CA HIS A 42 4.29 -8.72 5.58
C HIS A 42 2.81 -8.45 5.38
N GLN A 43 2.17 -9.27 4.56
CA GLN A 43 0.75 -9.11 4.29
C GLN A 43 -0.09 -9.06 5.58
N ARG A 44 0.28 -9.87 6.56
CA ARG A 44 -0.46 -9.91 7.84
C ARG A 44 -0.37 -8.60 8.62
N GLU A 45 0.56 -7.72 8.27
CA GLU A 45 0.74 -6.44 8.95
C GLU A 45 -0.09 -5.31 8.33
N TRP A 46 -0.61 -5.53 7.14
CA TRP A 46 -1.25 -4.45 6.37
C TRP A 46 -2.47 -3.86 7.09
N SER A 47 -3.29 -4.71 7.73
CA SER A 47 -4.51 -4.24 8.36
C SER A 47 -4.25 -3.46 9.64
N ALA A 48 -3.09 -3.63 10.23
CA ALA A 48 -2.72 -2.89 11.43
C ALA A 48 -1.84 -1.67 11.13
N ARG A 49 -1.44 -1.51 9.88
CA ARG A 49 -0.50 -0.44 9.51
C ARG A 49 -1.24 0.82 9.14
N GLN A 50 -1.24 1.80 10.04
CA GLN A 50 -1.97 3.06 9.85
C GLN A 50 -1.27 3.95 8.83
N LEU A 51 -2.07 4.66 8.04
CA LEU A 51 -1.58 5.66 7.10
C LEU A 51 -1.62 7.04 7.74
N SER A 52 -0.67 7.87 7.36
CA SER A 52 -0.64 9.28 7.74
C SER A 52 -0.47 10.13 6.50
N GLU A 53 -0.83 11.40 6.61
CA GLU A 53 -0.70 12.35 5.51
C GLU A 53 0.74 12.35 4.99
N SER A 54 0.90 12.31 3.69
CA SER A 54 2.21 12.35 3.02
C SER A 54 3.08 11.11 3.20
N ASP A 55 2.52 10.03 3.72
CA ASP A 55 3.25 8.76 3.78
C ASP A 55 3.63 8.31 2.36
N ARG A 56 4.72 7.57 2.27
CA ARG A 56 5.14 6.95 1.02
C ARG A 56 4.75 5.48 1.06
N VAL A 57 4.00 5.06 0.06
CA VAL A 57 3.57 3.68 -0.06
C VAL A 57 3.95 3.19 -1.45
N GLU A 58 4.63 2.05 -1.52
CA GLU A 58 4.94 1.42 -2.79
C GLU A 58 4.27 0.07 -2.87
N PHE A 59 3.53 -0.12 -3.93
CA PHE A 59 2.93 -1.42 -4.25
C PHE A 59 3.75 -2.00 -5.39
N ILE A 60 4.41 -3.13 -5.12
CA ILE A 60 5.31 -3.77 -6.07
C ILE A 60 4.63 -5.04 -6.56
N ARG A 61 4.35 -5.11 -7.85
CA ARG A 61 3.67 -6.27 -8.41
C ARG A 61 4.63 -7.45 -8.46
N VAL A 62 4.18 -8.58 -7.93
CA VAL A 62 4.95 -9.81 -7.99
C VAL A 62 4.60 -10.53 -9.29
N VAL A 63 5.60 -10.74 -10.11
CA VAL A 63 5.44 -11.54 -11.33
C VAL A 63 5.60 -12.98 -10.93
N ALA A 64 4.57 -13.76 -11.16
CA ALA A 64 4.61 -15.18 -10.85
C ALA A 64 5.74 -15.83 -11.63
N GLY A 65 6.60 -16.41 -10.91
CA GLY A 65 7.78 -17.09 -11.22
C GLY A 65 8.02 -17.54 -12.61
N GLY A 66 7.97 -16.92 -13.13
CA GLY A 66 8.44 -17.07 -14.30
C GLY A 66 8.89 -18.26 -14.82
#